data_9364ebf98a01646debc54859d2bdfe59
#
_entry.id   9364ebf98a01646debc54859d2bdfe59
#
_cell.length_a   1.000
_cell.length_b   1.000
_cell.length_c   1.000
_cell.angle_alpha   90.00
_cell.angle_beta   90.00
_cell.angle_gamma   90.00
#
_symmetry.space_group_name_H-M   'P 1'
#
loop_
_entity.id
_entity.type
_entity.pdbx_description
1 polymer ?
#
loop_
_entity_poly.entity_id
_entity_poly.type
_entity_poly.pdbx_seq_one_letter_code
_entity_poly.pdbx_strand_id
1 'polypeptide(L)'
;MADAKTDEIRNFVVGPIQTNCYAYVSGGACMVVDPGAAGAAVAEHLADVRVECVVATHGHGDHVGGVSALVAACEAPFCINAADAERAMHAGESSELGIAYDDDAPAPDRELSEGDVISVGTATFTVMETPGHTPGGIVLLGGGSAEGVAFVGDTLFPGSHGRTDLDGGDEAAIMASLRRMAKEIAPVTTLLCGHGPSTTMAAELARNPFLR
;
A
#
# COMPACT_ATOMS: atom_id res chain seq x y z
N MET A 1 9.33 33.45 -5.80
CA MET A 1 9.65 32.11 -5.29
C MET A 1 8.31 31.40 -5.18
N ALA A 2 8.07 30.34 -5.96
CA ALA A 2 6.85 29.57 -5.81
C ALA A 2 6.87 28.94 -4.41
N ASP A 3 5.78 29.11 -3.65
CA ASP A 3 5.59 28.42 -2.39
C ASP A 3 5.80 26.92 -2.66
N ALA A 4 6.81 26.33 -2.03
CA ALA A 4 6.99 24.89 -2.04
C ALA A 4 5.71 24.32 -1.37
N LYS A 5 4.80 23.75 -2.17
CA LYS A 5 3.66 23.02 -1.63
C LYS A 5 4.22 21.98 -0.67
N THR A 6 3.79 22.02 0.57
CA THR A 6 4.06 20.96 1.55
C THR A 6 3.49 19.66 1.04
N ASP A 7 4.17 18.54 1.28
CA ASP A 7 3.67 17.22 0.94
C ASP A 7 2.33 16.97 1.63
N GLU A 8 1.45 16.23 0.97
CA GLU A 8 0.09 15.95 1.41
C GLU A 8 -0.20 14.45 1.27
N ILE A 9 -0.90 13.89 2.25
CA ILE A 9 -1.47 12.54 2.15
C ILE A 9 -2.99 12.70 2.10
N ARG A 10 -3.60 12.27 0.99
CA ARG A 10 -5.05 12.14 0.84
C ARG A 10 -5.42 10.69 1.11
N ASN A 11 -6.43 10.46 1.95
CA ASN A 11 -6.94 9.13 2.23
C ASN A 11 -8.38 9.01 1.71
N PHE A 12 -8.61 8.01 0.87
CA PHE A 12 -9.91 7.62 0.36
C PHE A 12 -10.28 6.26 0.96
N VAL A 13 -11.35 6.18 1.73
CA VAL A 13 -11.83 4.90 2.24
C VAL A 13 -12.75 4.31 1.18
N VAL A 14 -12.36 3.20 0.58
CA VAL A 14 -13.01 2.62 -0.60
C VAL A 14 -13.48 1.19 -0.35
N GLY A 15 -14.43 0.76 -1.18
CA GLY A 15 -14.92 -0.61 -1.19
C GLY A 15 -15.74 -1.04 0.03
N PRO A 16 -16.30 -2.26 0.00
CA PRO A 16 -17.23 -2.76 1.01
C PRO A 16 -16.58 -3.05 2.36
N ILE A 17 -15.26 -3.32 2.38
CA ILE A 17 -14.52 -3.58 3.62
C ILE A 17 -13.64 -2.42 4.07
N GLN A 18 -13.89 -1.22 3.49
CA GLN A 18 -13.31 0.06 3.93
C GLN A 18 -11.78 0.08 3.87
N THR A 19 -11.22 -0.31 2.73
CA THR A 19 -9.78 -0.24 2.47
C THR A 19 -9.33 1.21 2.34
N ASN A 20 -8.20 1.55 2.94
CA ASN A 20 -7.57 2.86 2.82
C ASN A 20 -6.77 2.93 1.50
N CYS A 21 -7.28 3.65 0.53
CA CYS A 21 -6.54 4.06 -0.66
C CYS A 21 -5.86 5.40 -0.35
N TYR A 22 -4.53 5.43 -0.41
CA TYR A 22 -3.77 6.65 -0.13
C TYR A 22 -3.22 7.28 -1.41
N ALA A 23 -3.25 8.61 -1.48
CA ALA A 23 -2.51 9.37 -2.46
C ALA A 23 -1.45 10.23 -1.74
N TYR A 24 -0.17 9.93 -1.98
CA TYR A 24 0.93 10.75 -1.49
C TYR A 24 1.29 11.78 -2.56
N VAL A 25 1.13 13.05 -2.24
CA VAL A 25 1.36 14.17 -3.16
C VAL A 25 2.60 14.94 -2.74
N SER A 26 3.55 15.11 -3.65
CA SER A 26 4.76 15.92 -3.47
C SER A 26 5.08 16.71 -4.73
N GLY A 27 5.18 18.02 -4.61
CA GLY A 27 5.55 18.90 -5.73
C GLY A 27 4.60 18.89 -6.94
N GLY A 28 3.34 18.44 -6.76
CA GLY A 28 2.36 18.28 -7.84
C GLY A 28 2.41 16.91 -8.52
N ALA A 29 3.30 16.04 -8.09
CA ALA A 29 3.33 14.61 -8.44
C ALA A 29 2.62 13.79 -7.36
N CYS A 30 2.07 12.64 -7.75
CA CYS A 30 1.30 11.77 -6.85
C CYS A 30 1.65 10.30 -7.08
N MET A 31 1.80 9.54 -5.99
CA MET A 31 1.75 8.09 -5.96
C MET A 31 0.43 7.67 -5.30
N VAL A 32 -0.31 6.76 -5.93
CA VAL A 32 -1.52 6.17 -5.33
C VAL A 32 -1.18 4.78 -4.81
N VAL A 33 -1.58 4.49 -3.58
CA VAL A 33 -1.34 3.20 -2.91
C VAL A 33 -2.68 2.54 -2.60
N ASP A 34 -2.81 1.28 -2.98
CA ASP A 34 -3.95 0.41 -2.71
C ASP A 34 -5.33 0.97 -3.17
N PRO A 35 -5.52 1.29 -4.45
CA PRO A 35 -6.84 1.69 -4.96
C PRO A 35 -7.76 0.47 -5.07
N GLY A 36 -8.29 0.00 -3.95
CA GLY A 36 -9.04 -1.24 -3.84
C GLY A 36 -10.43 -1.21 -4.47
N ALA A 37 -10.98 -0.02 -4.73
CA ALA A 37 -12.24 0.17 -5.43
C ALA A 37 -12.38 1.61 -5.94
N ALA A 38 -13.41 1.85 -6.77
CA ALA A 38 -13.80 3.19 -7.24
C ALA A 38 -12.65 3.98 -7.93
N GLY A 39 -11.77 3.29 -8.66
CA GLY A 39 -10.55 3.88 -9.24
C GLY A 39 -10.81 5.12 -10.10
N ALA A 40 -11.88 5.14 -10.92
CA ALA A 40 -12.25 6.32 -11.71
C ALA A 40 -12.63 7.52 -10.84
N ALA A 41 -13.37 7.31 -9.75
CA ALA A 41 -13.73 8.38 -8.81
C ALA A 41 -12.50 8.89 -8.04
N VAL A 42 -11.58 8.02 -7.67
CA VAL A 42 -10.29 8.43 -7.07
C VAL A 42 -9.51 9.29 -8.07
N ALA A 43 -9.44 8.92 -9.35
CA ALA A 43 -8.78 9.72 -10.38
C ALA A 43 -9.39 11.12 -10.52
N GLU A 44 -10.73 11.25 -10.47
CA GLU A 44 -11.40 12.56 -10.49
C GLU A 44 -10.97 13.46 -9.32
N HIS A 45 -10.78 12.90 -8.13
CA HIS A 45 -10.31 13.64 -6.95
C HIS A 45 -8.81 13.99 -7.02
N LEU A 46 -8.08 13.41 -7.95
CA LEU A 46 -6.66 13.67 -8.18
C LEU A 46 -6.37 14.50 -9.43
N ALA A 47 -7.42 15.07 -10.05
CA ALA A 47 -7.29 15.86 -11.30
C ALA A 47 -6.39 17.12 -11.17
N ASP A 48 -6.09 17.57 -9.95
CA ASP A 48 -5.20 18.69 -9.64
C ASP A 48 -3.71 18.33 -9.54
N VAL A 49 -3.37 17.02 -9.62
CA VAL A 49 -2.02 16.49 -9.52
C VAL A 49 -1.74 15.47 -10.62
N ARG A 50 -0.48 15.21 -10.92
CA ARG A 50 -0.09 14.18 -11.89
C ARG A 50 0.19 12.87 -11.16
N VAL A 51 -0.61 11.84 -11.41
CA VAL A 51 -0.34 10.49 -10.90
C VAL A 51 0.86 9.92 -11.66
N GLU A 52 1.95 9.65 -10.97
CA GLU A 52 3.20 9.12 -11.55
C GLU A 52 3.24 7.59 -11.53
N CYS A 53 2.61 6.99 -10.51
CA CYS A 53 2.47 5.54 -10.42
C CYS A 53 1.34 5.15 -9.48
N VAL A 54 0.82 3.95 -9.69
CA VAL A 54 -0.12 3.24 -8.82
C VAL A 54 0.59 2.04 -8.25
N VAL A 55 0.57 1.87 -6.93
CA VAL A 55 1.28 0.80 -6.23
C VAL A 55 0.29 0.00 -5.41
N ALA A 56 0.35 -1.32 -5.49
CA ALA A 56 -0.34 -2.19 -4.55
C ALA A 56 0.66 -2.75 -3.52
N THR A 57 0.30 -2.67 -2.24
CA THR A 57 1.09 -3.27 -1.17
C THR A 57 1.02 -4.79 -1.21
N HIS A 58 -0.07 -5.33 -1.74
CA HIS A 58 -0.27 -6.77 -1.97
C HIS A 58 -1.45 -7.01 -2.93
N GLY A 59 -1.67 -8.26 -3.33
CA GLY A 59 -2.56 -8.62 -4.43
C GLY A 59 -4.01 -8.96 -4.05
N HIS A 60 -4.50 -8.69 -2.83
CA HIS A 60 -5.90 -8.94 -2.49
C HIS A 60 -6.85 -7.97 -3.22
N GLY A 61 -8.01 -8.47 -3.61
CA GLY A 61 -8.96 -7.75 -4.45
C GLY A 61 -9.43 -6.41 -3.88
N ASP A 62 -9.53 -6.29 -2.57
CA ASP A 62 -9.87 -5.02 -1.91
C ASP A 62 -8.74 -3.98 -1.91
N HIS A 63 -7.52 -4.35 -2.31
CA HIS A 63 -6.40 -3.43 -2.53
C HIS A 63 -6.14 -3.12 -4.00
N VAL A 64 -6.61 -3.97 -4.92
CA VAL A 64 -6.32 -3.83 -6.34
C VAL A 64 -7.54 -3.64 -7.24
N GLY A 65 -8.77 -3.85 -6.75
CA GLY A 65 -9.98 -3.84 -7.57
C GLY A 65 -10.27 -2.53 -8.31
N GLY A 66 -9.75 -1.40 -7.87
CA GLY A 66 -9.86 -0.11 -8.56
C GLY A 66 -8.66 0.24 -9.45
N VAL A 67 -7.59 -0.59 -9.48
CA VAL A 67 -6.35 -0.30 -10.24
C VAL A 67 -6.64 -0.11 -11.71
N SER A 68 -7.37 -1.04 -12.35
CA SER A 68 -7.66 -0.99 -13.79
C SER A 68 -8.26 0.35 -14.22
N ALA A 69 -9.31 0.80 -13.52
CA ALA A 69 -9.98 2.06 -13.81
C ALA A 69 -9.08 3.29 -13.53
N LEU A 70 -8.28 3.24 -12.46
CA LEU A 70 -7.39 4.34 -12.08
C LEU A 70 -6.24 4.52 -13.07
N VAL A 71 -5.54 3.45 -13.44
CA VAL A 71 -4.42 3.53 -14.39
C VAL A 71 -4.89 3.94 -15.77
N ALA A 72 -6.08 3.48 -16.20
CA ALA A 72 -6.66 3.92 -17.47
C ALA A 72 -7.01 5.41 -17.47
N ALA A 73 -7.52 5.94 -16.35
CA ALA A 73 -7.91 7.36 -16.24
C ALA A 73 -6.70 8.31 -16.13
N CYS A 74 -5.62 7.86 -15.48
CA CYS A 74 -4.43 8.68 -15.20
C CYS A 74 -3.26 8.43 -16.17
N GLU A 75 -3.35 7.40 -17.02
CA GLU A 75 -2.24 6.92 -17.89
C GLU A 75 -0.95 6.65 -17.07
N ALA A 76 -1.12 6.13 -15.84
CA ALA A 76 -0.04 5.90 -14.90
C ALA A 76 0.37 4.41 -14.85
N PRO A 77 1.65 4.08 -14.66
CA PRO A 77 2.09 2.69 -14.53
C PRO A 77 1.60 2.05 -13.24
N PHE A 78 1.27 0.75 -13.32
CA PHE A 78 0.95 -0.10 -12.18
C PHE A 78 2.19 -0.86 -11.69
N CYS A 79 2.40 -0.86 -10.38
CA CYS A 79 3.53 -1.50 -9.71
C CYS A 79 3.04 -2.39 -8.56
N ILE A 80 3.57 -3.63 -8.49
CA ILE A 80 3.30 -4.59 -7.41
C ILE A 80 4.48 -5.55 -7.28
N ASN A 81 4.63 -6.23 -6.15
CA ASN A 81 5.62 -7.30 -6.03
C ASN A 81 5.23 -8.50 -6.92
N ALA A 82 6.24 -9.10 -7.58
CA ALA A 82 6.06 -10.20 -8.54
C ALA A 82 5.29 -11.39 -7.95
N ALA A 83 5.48 -11.70 -6.66
CA ALA A 83 4.84 -12.84 -6.01
C ALA A 83 3.31 -12.67 -5.85
N ASP A 84 2.80 -11.44 -5.93
CA ASP A 84 1.38 -11.13 -5.85
C ASP A 84 0.76 -10.67 -7.18
N ALA A 85 1.55 -10.55 -8.25
CA ALA A 85 1.08 -10.04 -9.54
C ALA A 85 -0.04 -10.93 -10.12
N GLU A 86 0.13 -12.25 -10.10
CA GLU A 86 -0.88 -13.20 -10.60
C GLU A 86 -2.18 -13.12 -9.79
N ARG A 87 -2.09 -13.00 -8.46
CA ARG A 87 -3.24 -12.80 -7.59
C ARG A 87 -4.01 -11.52 -7.94
N ALA A 88 -3.31 -10.43 -8.17
CA ALA A 88 -3.90 -9.14 -8.54
C ALA A 88 -4.63 -9.20 -9.89
N MET A 89 -4.07 -9.91 -10.88
CA MET A 89 -4.67 -10.11 -12.20
C MET A 89 -5.91 -11.03 -12.21
N HIS A 90 -6.23 -11.68 -11.09
CA HIS A 90 -7.39 -12.55 -10.93
C HIS A 90 -8.21 -12.17 -9.66
N ALA A 91 -8.10 -10.93 -9.23
CA ALA A 91 -8.71 -10.45 -7.99
C ALA A 91 -10.23 -10.54 -7.98
N GLY A 92 -10.88 -10.30 -9.13
CA GLY A 92 -12.32 -10.41 -9.29
C GLY A 92 -12.84 -11.85 -9.19
N GLU A 93 -12.01 -12.84 -9.56
CA GLU A 93 -12.36 -14.26 -9.51
C GLU A 93 -12.18 -14.86 -8.11
N SER A 94 -11.22 -14.36 -7.34
CA SER A 94 -10.75 -14.91 -6.07
C SER A 94 -11.37 -14.25 -4.84
N SER A 95 -12.69 -14.04 -4.83
CA SER A 95 -13.37 -13.52 -3.65
C SER A 95 -13.43 -14.58 -2.52
N GLU A 96 -12.33 -14.77 -1.81
CA GLU A 96 -12.23 -15.69 -0.67
C GLU A 96 -13.24 -15.35 0.46
N LEU A 97 -13.74 -14.12 0.48
CA LEU A 97 -14.73 -13.63 1.44
C LEU A 97 -16.14 -13.53 0.86
N GLY A 98 -16.37 -13.96 -0.38
CA GLY A 98 -17.65 -13.79 -1.07
C GLY A 98 -18.00 -12.33 -1.39
N ILE A 99 -16.99 -11.45 -1.45
CA ILE A 99 -17.11 -10.02 -1.75
C ILE A 99 -16.81 -9.83 -3.23
N ALA A 100 -17.66 -9.11 -3.96
CA ALA A 100 -17.37 -8.71 -5.33
C ALA A 100 -16.45 -7.48 -5.31
N TYR A 101 -15.37 -7.53 -6.07
CA TYR A 101 -14.48 -6.40 -6.33
C TYR A 101 -14.80 -5.79 -7.69
N ASP A 102 -14.32 -4.55 -7.94
CA ASP A 102 -14.71 -3.80 -9.13
C ASP A 102 -14.18 -4.46 -10.41
N ASP A 103 -12.87 -4.84 -10.43
CA ASP A 103 -12.22 -5.43 -11.59
C ASP A 103 -10.93 -6.18 -11.21
N ASP A 104 -10.39 -6.93 -12.14
CA ASP A 104 -9.03 -7.47 -12.08
C ASP A 104 -8.01 -6.35 -12.33
N ALA A 105 -6.86 -6.41 -11.67
CA ALA A 105 -5.78 -5.50 -12.01
C ALA A 105 -5.17 -5.88 -13.37
N PRO A 106 -4.64 -4.92 -14.15
CA PRO A 106 -3.86 -5.23 -15.34
C PRO A 106 -2.53 -5.89 -14.97
N ALA A 107 -1.85 -6.48 -15.94
CA ALA A 107 -0.46 -6.90 -15.74
C ALA A 107 0.39 -5.70 -15.27
N PRO A 108 1.28 -5.88 -14.30
CA PRO A 108 2.08 -4.77 -13.80
C PRO A 108 3.06 -4.26 -14.87
N ASP A 109 3.21 -2.94 -14.94
CA ASP A 109 4.25 -2.29 -15.76
C ASP A 109 5.62 -2.42 -15.11
N ARG A 110 5.66 -2.55 -13.77
CA ARG A 110 6.87 -2.75 -12.99
C ARG A 110 6.62 -3.70 -11.84
N GLU A 111 7.40 -4.77 -11.79
CA GLU A 111 7.49 -5.63 -10.62
C GLU A 111 8.45 -5.02 -9.59
N LEU A 112 8.00 -4.97 -8.34
CA LEU A 112 8.76 -4.40 -7.22
C LEU A 112 9.45 -5.50 -6.43
N SER A 113 10.66 -5.22 -5.96
CA SER A 113 11.45 -6.10 -5.13
C SER A 113 12.10 -5.35 -3.97
N GLU A 114 12.62 -6.09 -3.01
CA GLU A 114 13.37 -5.57 -1.86
C GLU A 114 14.40 -4.51 -2.26
N GLY A 115 14.34 -3.32 -1.64
CA GLY A 115 15.25 -2.23 -1.85
C GLY A 115 14.98 -1.37 -3.09
N ASP A 116 13.98 -1.71 -3.91
CA ASP A 116 13.54 -0.82 -4.99
C ASP A 116 13.10 0.53 -4.45
N VAL A 117 13.31 1.58 -5.25
CA VAL A 117 12.92 2.94 -4.88
C VAL A 117 11.91 3.50 -5.88
N ILE A 118 10.84 4.07 -5.35
CA ILE A 118 9.83 4.84 -6.06
C ILE A 118 10.03 6.31 -5.69
N SER A 119 10.15 7.19 -6.68
CA SER A 119 10.32 8.63 -6.48
C SER A 119 9.03 9.37 -6.83
N VAL A 120 8.62 10.32 -5.99
CA VAL A 120 7.43 11.16 -6.19
C VAL A 120 7.77 12.59 -5.77
N GLY A 121 7.95 13.49 -6.73
CA GLY A 121 8.41 14.84 -6.43
C GLY A 121 9.75 14.84 -5.69
N THR A 122 9.77 15.30 -4.44
CA THR A 122 10.95 15.31 -3.54
C THR A 122 10.95 14.16 -2.54
N ALA A 123 9.93 13.33 -2.55
CA ALA A 123 9.80 12.14 -1.73
C ALA A 123 10.36 10.91 -2.44
N THR A 124 10.79 9.94 -1.65
CA THR A 124 11.14 8.59 -2.10
C THR A 124 10.47 7.56 -1.22
N PHE A 125 10.19 6.37 -1.77
CA PHE A 125 9.67 5.23 -1.02
C PHE A 125 10.50 4.01 -1.35
N THR A 126 11.15 3.45 -0.34
CA THR A 126 11.94 2.22 -0.48
C THR A 126 11.05 1.02 -0.16
N VAL A 127 11.07 0.03 -1.03
CA VAL A 127 10.35 -1.23 -0.85
C VAL A 127 11.04 -2.09 0.20
N MET A 128 10.27 -2.53 1.19
CA MET A 128 10.65 -3.57 2.16
C MET A 128 9.69 -4.75 1.95
N GLU A 129 10.20 -5.90 1.54
CA GLU A 129 9.37 -7.11 1.45
C GLU A 129 8.98 -7.59 2.84
N THR A 130 7.67 -7.81 3.03
CA THR A 130 7.06 -8.23 4.28
C THR A 130 6.07 -9.37 4.04
N PRO A 131 6.54 -10.53 3.55
CA PRO A 131 5.66 -11.66 3.28
C PRO A 131 4.99 -12.19 4.53
N GLY A 132 3.81 -12.81 4.34
CA GLY A 132 3.10 -13.55 5.38
C GLY A 132 1.59 -13.33 5.37
N HIS A 133 1.08 -12.11 5.18
CA HIS A 133 -0.32 -11.88 4.84
C HIS A 133 -0.61 -12.38 3.42
N THR A 134 0.28 -12.04 2.50
CA THR A 134 0.43 -12.63 1.17
C THR A 134 1.91 -12.91 0.92
N PRO A 135 2.25 -13.72 -0.11
CA PRO A 135 3.65 -13.97 -0.48
C PRO A 135 4.39 -12.71 -0.96
N GLY A 136 3.69 -11.80 -1.62
CA GLY A 136 4.22 -10.57 -2.22
C GLY A 136 3.94 -9.29 -1.41
N GLY A 137 3.56 -9.42 -0.13
CA GLY A 137 3.32 -8.26 0.73
C GLY A 137 4.54 -7.37 0.86
N ILE A 138 4.36 -6.04 0.70
CA ILE A 138 5.41 -5.05 0.85
C ILE A 138 5.01 -3.90 1.76
N VAL A 139 6.01 -3.27 2.35
CA VAL A 139 5.93 -1.98 3.02
C VAL A 139 6.70 -0.95 2.19
N LEU A 140 6.15 0.25 2.07
CA LEU A 140 6.79 1.37 1.40
C LEU A 140 7.33 2.34 2.46
N LEU A 141 8.65 2.40 2.62
CA LEU A 141 9.32 3.25 3.61
C LEU A 141 9.67 4.61 3.02
N GLY A 142 9.07 5.66 3.56
CA GLY A 142 9.29 7.03 3.12
C GLY A 142 10.70 7.54 3.45
N GLY A 143 11.27 8.27 2.48
CA GLY A 143 12.53 8.99 2.57
C GLY A 143 12.43 10.34 1.86
N GLY A 144 13.46 11.17 1.93
CA GLY A 144 13.39 12.53 1.44
C GLY A 144 12.32 13.33 2.19
N SER A 145 11.40 13.98 1.47
CA SER A 145 10.31 14.73 2.11
C SER A 145 9.23 13.83 2.76
N ALA A 146 9.23 12.51 2.47
CA ALA A 146 8.35 11.52 3.10
C ALA A 146 8.97 10.84 4.32
N GLU A 147 10.15 11.29 4.80
CA GLU A 147 10.77 10.67 5.97
C GLU A 147 9.81 10.65 7.17
N GLY A 148 9.72 9.50 7.85
CA GLY A 148 8.79 9.29 8.97
C GLY A 148 7.39 8.85 8.57
N VAL A 149 7.15 8.47 7.31
CA VAL A 149 5.91 7.86 6.82
C VAL A 149 6.21 6.48 6.26
N ALA A 150 5.32 5.50 6.52
CA ALA A 150 5.36 4.19 5.87
C ALA A 150 3.94 3.72 5.52
N PHE A 151 3.75 3.21 4.31
CA PHE A 151 2.54 2.47 3.93
C PHE A 151 2.80 1.01 4.23
N VAL A 152 2.01 0.43 5.13
CA VAL A 152 2.27 -0.93 5.65
C VAL A 152 1.27 -1.97 5.15
N GLY A 153 0.29 -1.54 4.34
CA GLY A 153 -0.76 -2.41 3.86
C GLY A 153 -1.39 -3.21 4.99
N ASP A 154 -1.52 -4.49 4.76
CA ASP A 154 -2.08 -5.43 5.72
C ASP A 154 -1.01 -6.23 6.50
N THR A 155 0.25 -5.76 6.48
CA THR A 155 1.30 -6.41 7.28
C THR A 155 1.11 -6.15 8.77
N LEU A 156 0.80 -4.90 9.17
CA LEU A 156 0.68 -4.51 10.58
C LEU A 156 -0.52 -3.60 10.79
N PHE A 157 -1.26 -3.86 11.87
CA PHE A 157 -2.38 -3.06 12.36
C PHE A 157 -2.19 -2.64 13.81
N PRO A 158 -2.92 -1.62 14.31
CA PRO A 158 -2.87 -1.24 15.71
C PRO A 158 -3.15 -2.43 16.65
N GLY A 159 -2.10 -2.89 17.34
CA GLY A 159 -2.17 -4.00 18.28
C GLY A 159 -2.34 -5.40 17.65
N SER A 160 -2.21 -5.52 16.33
CA SER A 160 -2.43 -6.76 15.57
C SER A 160 -1.54 -6.83 14.33
N HIS A 161 -1.76 -7.82 13.49
CA HIS A 161 -1.17 -7.98 12.15
C HIS A 161 -2.22 -8.51 11.16
N GLY A 162 -1.87 -8.53 9.88
CA GLY A 162 -2.69 -9.13 8.84
C GLY A 162 -2.94 -10.61 9.06
N ARG A 163 -4.13 -11.08 8.70
CA ARG A 163 -4.49 -12.51 8.77
C ARG A 163 -3.60 -13.34 7.85
N THR A 164 -3.43 -14.59 8.21
CA THR A 164 -2.55 -15.55 7.50
C THR A 164 -3.27 -16.85 7.12
N ASP A 165 -4.59 -16.87 7.27
CA ASP A 165 -5.44 -18.02 7.04
C ASP A 165 -6.08 -18.08 5.64
N LEU A 166 -5.78 -17.10 4.78
CA LEU A 166 -6.16 -17.10 3.37
C LEU A 166 -5.07 -17.75 2.51
N ASP A 167 -5.38 -18.01 1.25
CA ASP A 167 -4.43 -18.61 0.30
C ASP A 167 -3.12 -17.80 0.21
N GLY A 168 -1.99 -18.50 0.29
CA GLY A 168 -0.66 -17.87 0.33
C GLY A 168 -0.26 -17.25 1.67
N GLY A 169 -1.15 -17.25 2.68
CA GLY A 169 -0.84 -16.78 4.03
C GLY A 169 0.15 -17.69 4.77
N ASP A 170 1.08 -17.10 5.53
CA ASP A 170 2.11 -17.80 6.31
C ASP A 170 2.38 -17.06 7.63
N GLU A 171 1.99 -17.70 8.74
CA GLU A 171 2.17 -17.14 10.09
C GLU A 171 3.65 -16.99 10.47
N ALA A 172 4.50 -17.91 10.07
CA ALA A 172 5.92 -17.80 10.38
C ALA A 172 6.59 -16.67 9.61
N ALA A 173 6.19 -16.47 8.36
CA ALA A 173 6.67 -15.39 7.52
C ALA A 173 6.21 -14.02 8.04
N ILE A 174 4.92 -13.83 8.40
CA ILE A 174 4.44 -12.55 8.94
C ILE A 174 5.15 -12.19 10.25
N MET A 175 5.36 -13.18 11.13
CA MET A 175 6.11 -12.96 12.37
C MET A 175 7.58 -12.60 12.14
N ALA A 176 8.21 -13.10 11.07
CA ALA A 176 9.55 -12.69 10.66
C ALA A 176 9.55 -11.25 10.13
N SER A 177 8.59 -10.91 9.29
CA SER A 177 8.37 -9.57 8.74
C SER A 177 8.16 -8.53 9.85
N LEU A 178 7.30 -8.83 10.83
CA LEU A 178 7.03 -7.96 11.97
C LEU A 178 8.28 -7.72 12.83
N ARG A 179 9.08 -8.77 13.12
CA ARG A 179 10.35 -8.61 13.84
C ARG A 179 11.35 -7.75 13.08
N ARG A 180 11.38 -7.88 11.75
CA ARG A 180 12.20 -7.04 10.90
C ARG A 180 11.73 -5.58 10.95
N MET A 181 10.44 -5.32 10.79
CA MET A 181 9.86 -3.97 10.90
C MET A 181 10.18 -3.34 12.25
N ALA A 182 10.03 -4.09 13.36
CA ALA A 182 10.35 -3.61 14.71
C ALA A 182 11.81 -3.18 14.87
N LYS A 183 12.73 -3.79 14.13
CA LYS A 183 14.16 -3.51 14.17
C LYS A 183 14.57 -2.35 13.24
N GLU A 184 13.96 -2.28 12.06
CA GLU A 184 14.45 -1.43 10.96
C GLU A 184 13.65 -0.13 10.81
N ILE A 185 12.37 -0.07 11.23
CA ILE A 185 11.55 1.12 11.13
C ILE A 185 11.72 2.00 12.38
N ALA A 186 12.06 3.27 12.16
CA ALA A 186 12.26 4.21 13.27
C ALA A 186 10.97 4.39 14.11
N PRO A 187 11.08 4.48 15.45
CA PRO A 187 9.89 4.60 16.33
C PRO A 187 8.97 5.80 16.01
N VAL A 188 9.51 6.88 15.47
CA VAL A 188 8.74 8.09 15.12
C VAL A 188 7.91 7.94 13.85
N THR A 189 8.10 6.85 13.08
CA THR A 189 7.43 6.63 11.80
C THR A 189 5.93 6.41 12.01
N THR A 190 5.12 7.18 11.27
CA THR A 190 3.68 6.96 11.13
C THR A 190 3.45 5.79 10.16
N LEU A 191 2.68 4.82 10.59
CA LEU A 191 2.32 3.62 9.83
C LEU A 191 0.91 3.78 9.28
N LEU A 192 0.77 3.82 7.97
CA LEU A 192 -0.48 3.93 7.23
C LEU A 192 -0.94 2.52 6.85
N CYS A 193 -1.95 2.02 7.56
CA CYS A 193 -2.46 0.66 7.42
C CYS A 193 -3.46 0.55 6.27
N GLY A 194 -3.60 -0.65 5.70
CA GLY A 194 -4.59 -0.93 4.65
C GLY A 194 -6.03 -0.77 5.13
N HIS A 195 -6.30 -1.00 6.41
CA HIS A 195 -7.63 -0.81 7.02
C HIS A 195 -7.54 -0.08 8.34
N GLY A 196 -8.63 0.62 8.68
CA GLY A 196 -8.79 1.29 9.98
C GLY A 196 -7.84 2.47 10.18
N PRO A 197 -7.52 2.81 11.43
CA PRO A 197 -6.70 3.98 11.73
C PRO A 197 -5.21 3.73 11.50
N SER A 198 -4.46 4.79 11.24
CA SER A 198 -3.01 4.80 11.29
C SER A 198 -2.50 4.65 12.73
N THR A 199 -1.23 4.24 12.86
CA THR A 199 -0.52 4.15 14.14
C THR A 199 0.90 4.70 14.02
N THR A 200 1.74 4.50 15.02
CA THR A 200 3.17 4.79 14.93
C THR A 200 3.98 3.57 15.36
N MET A 201 5.18 3.41 14.83
CA MET A 201 6.04 2.30 15.22
C MET A 201 6.31 2.31 16.75
N ALA A 202 6.43 3.48 17.38
CA ALA A 202 6.58 3.60 18.84
C ALA A 202 5.39 3.02 19.60
N ALA A 203 4.15 3.29 19.15
CA ALA A 203 2.94 2.76 19.77
C ALA A 203 2.87 1.25 19.66
N GLU A 204 3.23 0.71 18.49
CA GLU A 204 3.21 -0.73 18.23
C GLU A 204 4.31 -1.46 19.01
N LEU A 205 5.52 -0.93 19.06
CA LEU A 205 6.60 -1.48 19.90
C LEU A 205 6.21 -1.55 21.38
N ALA A 206 5.39 -0.59 21.86
CA ALA A 206 4.96 -0.55 23.24
C ALA A 206 3.78 -1.50 23.54
N ARG A 207 2.88 -1.73 22.59
CA ARG A 207 1.56 -2.34 22.88
C ARG A 207 1.24 -3.57 22.04
N ASN A 208 1.80 -3.69 20.82
CA ASN A 208 1.49 -4.79 19.93
C ASN A 208 2.15 -6.09 20.44
N PRO A 209 1.38 -7.14 20.78
CA PRO A 209 1.94 -8.38 21.33
C PRO A 209 2.80 -9.16 20.33
N PHE A 210 2.64 -8.91 19.03
CA PHE A 210 3.34 -9.61 17.96
C PHE A 210 4.71 -8.99 17.60
N LEU A 211 5.03 -7.81 18.13
CA LEU A 211 6.32 -7.14 17.98
C LEU A 211 7.29 -7.36 19.17
N ARG A 212 6.93 -8.23 20.08
CA ARG A 212 7.73 -8.52 21.31
C ARG A 212 8.60 -9.74 21.16
#